data_886ed7b27852b739bed5bcfb74f893d9
#
_entry.id   886ed7b27852b739bed5bcfb74f893d9
#
_cell.length_a   1.000
_cell.length_b   1.000
_cell.length_c   1.000
_cell.angle_alpha   90.00
_cell.angle_beta   90.00
_cell.angle_gamma   90.00
#
_symmetry.space_group_name_H-M   'P 1'
#
loop_
_entity.id
_entity.type
_entity.pdbx_description
1 polymer ?
#
loop_
_entity_poly.entity_id
_entity_poly.type
_entity_poly.pdbx_seq_one_letter_code
_entity_poly.pdbx_strand_id
1 'polypeptide(L)'
;MKKLPFLVMAAAAVLTVSSCASQKQLPENGIALQFMDTSVRPQDDFFTYVNGNWVKTVEIPSDKASWGSFNELREKTDENSLAILNNILTEKYAEGTEGKKIQDLYSSFMNWDKRNADGINPIKADLAKIDAIKTVADLQKYLVEATPNGDNIFYMWRVGADLKASNDNAIYLGGPALGLGKDYYQKENEANTKTLAEYTKYVSSMLTVLGYQNANETAAKIVDLEKRLAKTLLTNEEGRDANKRYNPKTVSELSGLVKNVDLAGYLNQVGVKTDRVILGELGYFKNFDAFVNEANLPLLKDYMKYHMLSGNAGVLDKKLDDMRFDFYGKFLQGQKEQRAMNKRGLEVVNGILGEAFG
;
A
#
# COMPACT_ATOMS: atom_id res chain seq x y z
N MET A 1 -86.01 -9.07 28.82
CA MET A 1 -85.54 -10.05 27.82
C MET A 1 -84.87 -9.30 26.69
N LYS A 2 -83.54 -9.41 26.56
CA LYS A 2 -82.84 -9.39 25.30
C LYS A 2 -81.33 -9.43 25.61
N LYS A 3 -80.69 -10.38 25.02
CA LYS A 3 -79.30 -10.85 25.25
C LYS A 3 -78.26 -9.89 24.65
N LEU A 4 -77.24 -9.61 25.41
CA LEU A 4 -75.97 -8.93 24.99
C LEU A 4 -75.03 -9.95 24.31
N PRO A 5 -74.47 -9.69 23.18
CA PRO A 5 -73.33 -10.51 22.69
C PRO A 5 -72.02 -9.94 23.17
N PHE A 6 -71.19 -10.81 23.71
CA PHE A 6 -69.75 -10.60 24.07
C PHE A 6 -68.89 -10.26 22.83
N LEU A 7 -68.24 -9.12 22.88
CA LEU A 7 -67.22 -8.74 21.93
C LEU A 7 -65.86 -9.19 22.50
N VAL A 8 -65.30 -10.22 21.89
CA VAL A 8 -63.96 -10.67 22.21
C VAL A 8 -62.94 -9.72 21.51
N MET A 9 -62.31 -8.89 22.30
CA MET A 9 -61.20 -8.04 21.84
C MET A 9 -59.91 -8.87 21.88
N ALA A 10 -59.47 -9.36 20.73
CA ALA A 10 -58.14 -9.97 20.55
C ALA A 10 -57.08 -8.87 20.56
N ALA A 11 -56.37 -8.73 21.67
CA ALA A 11 -55.18 -7.88 21.75
C ALA A 11 -54.02 -8.58 21.05
N ALA A 12 -53.72 -8.13 19.84
CA ALA A 12 -52.48 -8.50 19.16
C ALA A 12 -51.30 -7.79 19.83
N ALA A 13 -50.59 -8.51 20.67
CA ALA A 13 -49.29 -8.06 21.21
C ALA A 13 -48.27 -8.07 20.08
N VAL A 14 -47.98 -6.91 19.50
CA VAL A 14 -46.82 -6.71 18.61
C VAL A 14 -45.57 -6.70 19.47
N LEU A 15 -44.87 -7.83 19.52
CA LEU A 15 -43.54 -7.91 20.04
C LEU A 15 -42.58 -7.18 19.05
N THR A 16 -42.38 -5.88 19.29
CA THR A 16 -41.26 -5.17 18.72
C THR A 16 -39.99 -5.70 19.38
N VAL A 17 -39.31 -6.61 18.67
CA VAL A 17 -37.95 -6.96 19.00
C VAL A 17 -37.06 -5.75 18.65
N SER A 18 -36.93 -4.85 19.63
CA SER A 18 -35.85 -3.86 19.59
C SER A 18 -34.55 -4.61 19.66
N SER A 19 -33.92 -4.84 18.49
CA SER A 19 -32.51 -5.20 18.41
C SER A 19 -31.73 -3.99 18.90
N CYS A 20 -31.58 -3.85 20.20
CA CYS A 20 -30.55 -3.04 20.79
C CYS A 20 -29.23 -3.70 20.39
N ALA A 21 -28.58 -3.25 19.30
CA ALA A 21 -27.16 -3.39 19.16
C ALA A 21 -26.55 -2.72 20.40
N SER A 22 -26.21 -3.51 21.40
CA SER A 22 -25.52 -3.03 22.58
C SER A 22 -24.17 -2.50 22.08
N GLN A 23 -24.07 -1.17 21.94
CA GLN A 23 -22.76 -0.54 21.90
C GLN A 23 -22.02 -1.05 23.14
N LYS A 24 -20.97 -1.85 22.95
CA LYS A 24 -20.07 -2.23 24.03
C LYS A 24 -19.51 -0.94 24.61
N GLN A 25 -20.14 -0.43 25.68
CA GLN A 25 -19.55 0.65 26.46
C GLN A 25 -18.19 0.18 26.94
N LEU A 26 -17.14 0.91 26.59
CA LEU A 26 -15.83 0.70 27.21
C LEU A 26 -16.01 0.88 28.72
N PRO A 27 -15.44 0.00 29.57
CA PRO A 27 -15.51 0.16 31.00
C PRO A 27 -14.95 1.53 31.39
N GLU A 28 -15.52 2.17 32.42
CA GLU A 28 -15.13 3.51 32.89
C GLU A 28 -13.64 3.66 33.18
N ASN A 29 -12.96 2.58 33.52
CA ASN A 29 -11.52 2.53 33.80
C ASN A 29 -10.64 2.22 32.56
N GLY A 30 -11.22 2.07 31.37
CA GLY A 30 -10.51 1.75 30.14
C GLY A 30 -9.95 0.33 30.04
N ILE A 31 -10.21 -0.53 31.05
CA ILE A 31 -9.75 -1.93 31.08
C ILE A 31 -10.91 -2.88 30.80
N ALA A 32 -10.80 -3.68 29.75
CA ALA A 32 -11.79 -4.66 29.35
C ALA A 32 -11.61 -5.98 30.14
N LEU A 33 -12.07 -6.01 31.42
CA LEU A 33 -11.89 -7.16 32.33
C LEU A 33 -12.47 -8.46 31.76
N GLN A 34 -13.50 -8.41 30.93
CA GLN A 34 -14.08 -9.58 30.26
C GLN A 34 -13.13 -10.29 29.28
N PHE A 35 -12.07 -9.62 28.85
CA PHE A 35 -11.06 -10.18 27.94
C PHE A 35 -9.95 -10.92 28.69
N MET A 36 -9.84 -10.72 30.01
CA MET A 36 -8.80 -11.29 30.82
C MET A 36 -9.06 -12.76 31.10
N ASP A 37 -8.03 -13.59 30.98
CA ASP A 37 -8.03 -14.98 31.44
C ASP A 37 -7.27 -15.10 32.77
N THR A 38 -8.01 -15.01 33.86
CA THR A 38 -7.44 -15.03 35.22
C THR A 38 -6.94 -16.45 35.64
N SER A 39 -7.14 -17.46 34.82
CA SER A 39 -6.54 -18.79 35.03
C SER A 39 -5.06 -18.83 34.68
N VAL A 40 -4.57 -17.87 33.92
CA VAL A 40 -3.16 -17.71 33.54
C VAL A 40 -2.47 -16.76 34.52
N ARG A 41 -1.29 -17.13 35.01
CA ARG A 41 -0.51 -16.25 35.88
C ARG A 41 0.15 -15.13 35.06
N PRO A 42 -0.01 -13.84 35.42
CA PRO A 42 0.51 -12.73 34.64
C PRO A 42 2.04 -12.73 34.47
N GLN A 43 2.77 -13.33 35.41
CA GLN A 43 4.22 -13.46 35.32
C GLN A 43 4.69 -14.57 34.37
N ASP A 44 3.81 -15.51 34.01
CA ASP A 44 4.13 -16.59 33.08
C ASP A 44 3.77 -16.23 31.64
N ASP A 45 2.59 -15.64 31.43
CA ASP A 45 2.14 -15.12 30.13
C ASP A 45 1.18 -13.94 30.33
N PHE A 46 1.76 -12.75 30.34
CA PHE A 46 1.00 -11.52 30.55
C PHE A 46 0.02 -11.24 29.42
N PHE A 47 0.37 -11.57 28.16
CA PHE A 47 -0.52 -11.38 27.02
C PHE A 47 -1.78 -12.21 27.15
N THR A 48 -1.65 -13.51 27.42
CA THR A 48 -2.80 -14.40 27.60
C THR A 48 -3.59 -14.06 28.87
N TYR A 49 -2.93 -13.64 29.96
CA TYR A 49 -3.62 -13.11 31.13
C TYR A 49 -4.56 -11.94 30.79
N VAL A 50 -4.11 -10.98 30.00
CA VAL A 50 -4.89 -9.78 29.67
C VAL A 50 -5.92 -10.02 28.55
N ASN A 51 -5.59 -10.86 27.54
CA ASN A 51 -6.36 -10.98 26.31
C ASN A 51 -6.90 -12.40 26.06
N GLY A 52 -6.67 -13.36 26.95
CA GLY A 52 -6.93 -14.79 26.67
C GLY A 52 -8.36 -15.11 26.31
N ASN A 53 -9.35 -14.51 26.98
CA ASN A 53 -10.75 -14.71 26.64
C ASN A 53 -11.16 -14.04 25.33
N TRP A 54 -10.57 -12.88 25.00
CA TRP A 54 -10.77 -12.25 23.69
C TRP A 54 -10.20 -13.14 22.57
N VAL A 55 -8.98 -13.64 22.71
CA VAL A 55 -8.35 -14.53 21.72
C VAL A 55 -9.17 -15.80 21.46
N LYS A 56 -9.80 -16.36 22.52
CA LYS A 56 -10.65 -17.56 22.42
C LYS A 56 -11.97 -17.32 21.68
N THR A 57 -12.46 -16.09 21.64
CA THR A 57 -13.80 -15.76 21.15
C THR A 57 -13.80 -14.89 19.90
N VAL A 58 -12.66 -14.27 19.55
CA VAL A 58 -12.58 -13.39 18.40
C VAL A 58 -12.44 -14.20 17.10
N GLU A 59 -13.18 -13.79 16.09
CA GLU A 59 -13.00 -14.27 14.72
C GLU A 59 -12.35 -13.19 13.86
N ILE A 60 -11.36 -13.59 13.06
CA ILE A 60 -10.74 -12.70 12.08
C ILE A 60 -11.68 -12.59 10.89
N PRO A 61 -12.16 -11.37 10.51
CA PRO A 61 -13.00 -11.19 9.34
C PRO A 61 -12.32 -11.73 8.07
N SER A 62 -13.13 -12.25 7.13
CA SER A 62 -12.64 -12.91 5.90
C SER A 62 -11.77 -12.01 5.01
N ASP A 63 -11.99 -10.69 5.09
CA ASP A 63 -11.24 -9.67 4.35
C ASP A 63 -10.00 -9.15 5.09
N LYS A 64 -9.61 -9.79 6.21
CA LYS A 64 -8.47 -9.37 7.04
C LYS A 64 -7.46 -10.51 7.20
N ALA A 65 -6.19 -10.13 7.34
CA ALA A 65 -5.09 -11.05 7.66
C ALA A 65 -4.85 -11.18 9.17
N SER A 66 -5.30 -10.20 9.94
CA SER A 66 -5.18 -10.14 11.40
C SER A 66 -6.31 -9.30 11.99
N TRP A 67 -6.57 -9.46 13.29
CA TRP A 67 -7.58 -8.69 13.99
C TRP A 67 -7.09 -8.20 15.34
N GLY A 68 -7.53 -7.02 15.76
CA GLY A 68 -7.19 -6.41 17.03
C GLY A 68 -7.82 -5.04 17.18
N SER A 69 -7.58 -4.38 18.31
CA SER A 69 -8.21 -3.08 18.65
C SER A 69 -7.98 -1.98 17.61
N PHE A 70 -6.81 -1.94 16.97
CA PHE A 70 -6.58 -0.99 15.87
C PHE A 70 -7.42 -1.30 14.63
N ASN A 71 -7.70 -2.58 14.35
CA ASN A 71 -8.60 -2.96 13.26
C ASN A 71 -10.05 -2.58 13.58
N GLU A 72 -10.50 -2.80 14.83
CA GLU A 72 -11.83 -2.37 15.30
C GLU A 72 -11.99 -0.84 15.19
N LEU A 73 -10.99 -0.07 15.62
CA LEU A 73 -10.99 1.38 15.50
C LEU A 73 -11.03 1.82 14.03
N ARG A 74 -10.26 1.16 13.17
CA ARG A 74 -10.25 1.43 11.73
C ARG A 74 -11.63 1.16 11.11
N GLU A 75 -12.26 0.03 11.42
CA GLU A 75 -13.60 -0.27 10.90
C GLU A 75 -14.63 0.79 11.32
N LYS A 76 -14.60 1.23 12.58
CA LYS A 76 -15.46 2.32 13.06
C LYS A 76 -15.19 3.64 12.33
N THR A 77 -13.92 3.95 12.08
CA THR A 77 -13.53 5.14 11.31
C THR A 77 -14.03 5.04 9.88
N ASP A 78 -13.90 3.87 9.26
CA ASP A 78 -14.40 3.65 7.90
C ASP A 78 -15.91 3.76 7.79
N GLU A 79 -16.67 3.27 8.80
CA GLU A 79 -18.14 3.44 8.86
C GLU A 79 -18.53 4.92 8.90
N ASN A 80 -17.87 5.70 9.76
CA ASN A 80 -18.11 7.14 9.86
C ASN A 80 -17.75 7.87 8.54
N SER A 81 -16.61 7.52 7.96
CA SER A 81 -16.14 8.11 6.71
C SER A 81 -17.04 7.74 5.53
N LEU A 82 -17.55 6.50 5.49
CA LEU A 82 -18.54 6.08 4.50
C LEU A 82 -19.86 6.84 4.64
N ALA A 83 -20.29 7.15 5.85
CA ALA A 83 -21.50 7.97 6.06
C ALA A 83 -21.30 9.39 5.50
N ILE A 84 -20.12 10.01 5.72
CA ILE A 84 -19.78 11.31 5.13
C ILE A 84 -19.72 11.21 3.60
N LEU A 85 -19.04 10.20 3.06
CA LEU A 85 -18.94 9.99 1.62
C LEU A 85 -20.32 9.81 0.98
N ASN A 86 -21.20 9.03 1.59
CA ASN A 86 -22.57 8.83 1.09
C ASN A 86 -23.37 10.15 1.04
N ASN A 87 -23.21 11.03 2.02
CA ASN A 87 -23.81 12.37 1.97
C ASN A 87 -23.26 13.18 0.79
N ILE A 88 -21.93 13.20 0.62
CA ILE A 88 -21.28 13.87 -0.52
C ILE A 88 -21.83 13.33 -1.85
N LEU A 89 -22.01 12.01 -1.98
CA LEU A 89 -22.48 11.39 -3.23
C LEU A 89 -23.93 11.78 -3.59
N THR A 90 -24.74 12.21 -2.63
CA THR A 90 -26.15 12.60 -2.86
C THR A 90 -26.34 14.09 -3.09
N GLU A 91 -25.38 14.92 -2.76
CA GLU A 91 -25.45 16.37 -2.92
C GLU A 91 -25.07 16.81 -4.34
N LYS A 92 -25.48 18.06 -4.69
CA LYS A 92 -25.13 18.66 -5.96
C LYS A 92 -23.95 19.62 -5.79
N TYR A 93 -22.89 19.35 -6.50
CA TYR A 93 -21.68 20.17 -6.52
C TYR A 93 -21.42 20.76 -7.90
N ALA A 94 -20.92 21.99 -7.94
CA ALA A 94 -20.45 22.60 -9.20
C ALA A 94 -19.13 21.95 -9.65
N GLU A 95 -18.89 21.95 -10.96
CA GLU A 95 -17.63 21.49 -11.56
C GLU A 95 -16.41 22.20 -10.94
N GLY A 96 -15.36 21.42 -10.68
CA GLY A 96 -14.10 21.90 -10.11
C GLY A 96 -14.08 22.05 -8.58
N THR A 97 -15.23 21.91 -7.89
CA THR A 97 -15.28 21.92 -6.41
C THR A 97 -14.76 20.61 -5.82
N GLU A 98 -14.32 20.65 -4.55
CA GLU A 98 -13.79 19.47 -3.87
C GLU A 98 -14.84 18.33 -3.77
N GLY A 99 -16.09 18.66 -3.44
CA GLY A 99 -17.18 17.68 -3.40
C GLY A 99 -17.38 17.00 -4.77
N LYS A 100 -17.31 17.75 -5.88
CA LYS A 100 -17.42 17.18 -7.22
C LYS A 100 -16.25 16.28 -7.57
N LYS A 101 -15.02 16.67 -7.23
CA LYS A 101 -13.83 15.82 -7.42
C LYS A 101 -13.92 14.51 -6.66
N ILE A 102 -14.43 14.54 -5.40
CA ILE A 102 -14.66 13.33 -4.59
C ILE A 102 -15.69 12.43 -5.25
N GLN A 103 -16.84 12.98 -5.70
CA GLN A 103 -17.87 12.22 -6.42
C GLN A 103 -17.31 11.55 -7.67
N ASP A 104 -16.55 12.28 -8.49
CA ASP A 104 -16.01 11.78 -9.75
C ASP A 104 -14.95 10.70 -9.52
N LEU A 105 -14.06 10.91 -8.57
CA LEU A 105 -13.02 9.92 -8.22
C LEU A 105 -13.66 8.62 -7.73
N TYR A 106 -14.58 8.71 -6.76
CA TYR A 106 -15.27 7.53 -6.23
C TYR A 106 -16.08 6.80 -7.31
N SER A 107 -16.89 7.54 -8.08
CA SER A 107 -17.73 6.98 -9.14
C SER A 107 -16.89 6.32 -10.24
N SER A 108 -15.76 6.93 -10.61
CA SER A 108 -14.82 6.37 -11.56
C SER A 108 -14.23 5.05 -11.07
N PHE A 109 -13.81 4.99 -9.80
CA PHE A 109 -13.29 3.77 -9.19
C PHE A 109 -14.36 2.65 -9.14
N MET A 110 -15.61 2.99 -8.81
CA MET A 110 -16.73 2.03 -8.71
C MET A 110 -17.21 1.51 -10.06
N ASN A 111 -16.87 2.16 -11.18
CA ASN A 111 -17.37 1.84 -12.51
C ASN A 111 -16.57 0.69 -13.16
N TRP A 112 -16.92 -0.55 -12.78
CA TRP A 112 -16.28 -1.75 -13.34
C TRP A 112 -16.46 -1.89 -14.86
N ASP A 113 -17.61 -1.51 -15.41
CA ASP A 113 -17.87 -1.63 -16.85
C ASP A 113 -16.86 -0.80 -17.64
N LYS A 114 -16.68 0.47 -17.23
CA LYS A 114 -15.69 1.33 -17.87
C LYS A 114 -14.26 0.84 -17.65
N ARG A 115 -13.90 0.48 -16.43
CA ARG A 115 -12.56 -0.03 -16.10
C ARG A 115 -12.22 -1.28 -16.90
N ASN A 116 -13.17 -2.22 -17.04
CA ASN A 116 -12.99 -3.44 -17.85
C ASN A 116 -12.88 -3.13 -19.34
N ALA A 117 -13.64 -2.16 -19.85
CA ALA A 117 -13.53 -1.72 -21.23
C ALA A 117 -12.21 -1.01 -21.54
N ASP A 118 -11.71 -0.22 -20.60
CA ASP A 118 -10.43 0.51 -20.74
C ASP A 118 -9.21 -0.43 -20.58
N GLY A 119 -9.29 -1.45 -19.74
CA GLY A 119 -8.17 -2.38 -19.46
C GLY A 119 -6.92 -1.62 -19.03
N ILE A 120 -5.79 -1.83 -19.74
CA ILE A 120 -4.52 -1.15 -19.49
C ILE A 120 -4.38 0.21 -20.23
N ASN A 121 -5.41 0.66 -20.96
CA ASN A 121 -5.32 1.90 -21.74
C ASN A 121 -4.90 3.14 -20.90
N PRO A 122 -5.35 3.29 -19.64
CA PRO A 122 -4.95 4.44 -18.82
C PRO A 122 -3.44 4.62 -18.62
N ILE A 123 -2.68 3.52 -18.63
CA ILE A 123 -1.21 3.56 -18.40
C ILE A 123 -0.40 3.39 -19.70
N LYS A 124 -1.03 3.21 -20.85
CA LYS A 124 -0.31 2.98 -22.13
C LYS A 124 0.62 4.11 -22.51
N ALA A 125 0.23 5.36 -22.27
CA ALA A 125 1.07 6.51 -22.59
C ALA A 125 2.36 6.50 -21.78
N ASP A 126 2.29 6.13 -20.50
CA ASP A 126 3.46 6.07 -19.62
C ASP A 126 4.33 4.85 -19.91
N LEU A 127 3.72 3.71 -20.26
CA LEU A 127 4.47 2.55 -20.77
C LEU A 127 5.24 2.90 -22.05
N ALA A 128 4.66 3.69 -22.97
CA ALA A 128 5.34 4.14 -24.18
C ALA A 128 6.52 5.07 -23.89
N LYS A 129 6.44 5.91 -22.84
CA LYS A 129 7.57 6.72 -22.38
C LYS A 129 8.74 5.84 -21.90
N ILE A 130 8.44 4.77 -21.15
CA ILE A 130 9.46 3.79 -20.73
C ILE A 130 10.09 3.11 -21.95
N ASP A 131 9.27 2.72 -22.94
CA ASP A 131 9.77 2.10 -24.18
C ASP A 131 10.67 3.03 -24.98
N ALA A 132 10.46 4.35 -24.91
CA ALA A 132 11.26 5.34 -25.62
C ALA A 132 12.65 5.57 -24.99
N ILE A 133 12.91 5.11 -23.75
CA ILE A 133 14.21 5.23 -23.09
C ILE A 133 15.27 4.41 -23.86
N LYS A 134 16.34 5.06 -24.32
CA LYS A 134 17.45 4.43 -25.08
C LYS A 134 18.78 4.48 -24.35
N THR A 135 18.94 5.42 -23.42
CA THR A 135 20.18 5.65 -22.66
C THR A 135 19.87 5.88 -21.18
N VAL A 136 20.86 5.78 -20.31
CA VAL A 136 20.72 6.15 -18.90
C VAL A 136 20.39 7.64 -18.73
N ALA A 137 20.84 8.49 -19.64
CA ALA A 137 20.46 9.90 -19.66
C ALA A 137 18.96 10.09 -19.96
N ASP A 138 18.39 9.29 -20.89
CA ASP A 138 16.93 9.29 -21.11
C ASP A 138 16.16 8.75 -19.89
N LEU A 139 16.71 7.73 -19.21
CA LEU A 139 16.15 7.23 -17.95
C LEU A 139 16.07 8.34 -16.91
N GLN A 140 17.13 9.14 -16.75
CA GLN A 140 17.14 10.25 -15.81
C GLN A 140 16.04 11.29 -16.16
N LYS A 141 15.90 11.64 -17.44
CA LYS A 141 14.81 12.55 -17.86
C LYS A 141 13.45 12.00 -17.54
N TYR A 142 13.22 10.71 -17.84
CA TYR A 142 11.97 10.04 -17.49
C TYR A 142 11.70 10.11 -15.97
N LEU A 143 12.71 9.83 -15.13
CA LEU A 143 12.55 9.87 -13.68
C LEU A 143 12.20 11.25 -13.13
N VAL A 144 12.71 12.33 -13.75
CA VAL A 144 12.31 13.71 -13.43
C VAL A 144 10.83 13.93 -13.73
N GLU A 145 10.36 13.50 -14.90
CA GLU A 145 8.96 13.65 -15.32
C GLU A 145 7.99 12.76 -14.50
N ALA A 146 8.44 11.57 -14.11
CA ALA A 146 7.66 10.59 -13.37
C ALA A 146 7.57 10.88 -11.86
N THR A 147 8.54 11.62 -11.32
CA THR A 147 8.62 11.90 -9.87
C THR A 147 7.38 12.56 -9.27
N PRO A 148 6.74 13.57 -9.89
CA PRO A 148 5.51 14.15 -9.35
C PRO A 148 4.36 13.16 -9.21
N ASN A 149 4.37 12.07 -9.98
CA ASN A 149 3.37 11.00 -9.94
C ASN A 149 3.75 9.87 -8.97
N GLY A 150 4.92 9.94 -8.31
CA GLY A 150 5.43 8.90 -7.43
C GLY A 150 6.04 7.69 -8.14
N ASP A 151 6.32 7.76 -9.45
CA ASP A 151 6.78 6.64 -10.27
C ASP A 151 8.32 6.48 -10.31
N ASN A 152 9.06 7.16 -9.42
CA ASN A 152 10.49 6.92 -9.28
C ASN A 152 10.76 5.70 -8.41
N ILE A 153 11.05 4.56 -9.04
CA ILE A 153 11.26 3.28 -8.36
C ILE A 153 12.73 3.00 -7.99
N PHE A 154 13.68 3.87 -8.37
CA PHE A 154 15.10 3.66 -8.10
C PHE A 154 15.58 4.38 -6.85
N TYR A 155 15.08 5.58 -6.58
CA TYR A 155 15.42 6.35 -5.39
C TYR A 155 14.26 7.25 -4.98
N MET A 156 13.47 6.78 -4.05
CA MET A 156 12.44 7.62 -3.45
C MET A 156 13.08 8.67 -2.55
N TRP A 157 12.50 9.86 -2.53
CA TRP A 157 12.94 10.90 -1.61
C TRP A 157 11.77 11.49 -0.83
N ARG A 158 12.08 12.02 0.32
CA ARG A 158 11.13 12.70 1.17
C ARG A 158 11.80 13.84 1.95
N VAL A 159 11.01 14.82 2.33
CA VAL A 159 11.37 15.81 3.34
C VAL A 159 10.97 15.28 4.71
N GLY A 160 11.82 15.51 5.71
CA GLY A 160 11.53 15.17 7.09
C GLY A 160 12.46 15.91 8.04
N ALA A 161 12.12 15.94 9.33
CA ALA A 161 13.01 16.50 10.33
C ALA A 161 14.36 15.79 10.32
N ASP A 162 15.45 16.54 10.42
CA ASP A 162 16.78 15.97 10.56
C ASP A 162 16.89 15.22 11.89
N LEU A 163 17.29 13.96 11.85
CA LEU A 163 17.39 13.10 13.05
C LEU A 163 18.36 13.62 14.12
N LYS A 164 19.33 14.46 13.74
CA LYS A 164 20.32 15.06 14.67
C LYS A 164 20.11 16.54 14.92
N ALA A 165 19.23 17.20 14.15
CA ALA A 165 18.87 18.60 14.29
C ALA A 165 17.37 18.77 13.99
N SER A 166 16.51 18.30 14.88
CA SER A 166 15.06 18.16 14.65
C SER A 166 14.31 19.46 14.35
N ASN A 167 14.93 20.62 14.57
CA ASN A 167 14.41 21.92 14.19
C ASN A 167 14.60 22.23 12.69
N ASP A 168 15.46 21.46 12.01
CA ASP A 168 15.76 21.62 10.60
C ASP A 168 15.09 20.50 9.78
N ASN A 169 14.70 20.80 8.57
CA ASN A 169 14.27 19.81 7.60
C ASN A 169 15.47 19.29 6.79
N ALA A 170 15.43 18.01 6.45
CA ALA A 170 16.40 17.37 5.59
C ALA A 170 15.73 16.59 4.46
N ILE A 171 16.44 16.43 3.35
CA ILE A 171 16.04 15.54 2.25
C ILE A 171 16.62 14.15 2.54
N TYR A 172 15.75 13.16 2.60
CA TYR A 172 16.15 11.75 2.73
C TYR A 172 16.01 11.04 1.39
N LEU A 173 17.06 10.39 0.92
CA LEU A 173 17.01 9.48 -0.22
C LEU A 173 16.91 8.04 0.29
N GLY A 174 15.91 7.33 -0.20
CA GLY A 174 15.64 5.93 0.10
C GLY A 174 16.24 4.98 -0.94
N GLY A 175 16.01 3.69 -0.72
CA GLY A 175 16.39 2.64 -1.66
C GLY A 175 15.41 2.45 -2.81
N PRO A 176 15.63 1.41 -3.65
CA PRO A 176 14.76 1.07 -4.77
C PRO A 176 13.43 0.47 -4.27
N ALA A 177 12.42 0.52 -5.11
CA ALA A 177 11.20 -0.24 -4.91
C ALA A 177 11.49 -1.75 -5.06
N LEU A 178 10.86 -2.57 -4.24
CA LEU A 178 10.86 -4.03 -4.36
C LEU A 178 9.42 -4.51 -4.37
N GLY A 179 9.13 -5.58 -5.09
CA GLY A 179 7.77 -6.12 -5.14
C GLY A 179 7.35 -6.83 -3.85
N LEU A 180 8.31 -7.27 -3.04
CA LEU A 180 8.09 -7.85 -1.71
C LEU A 180 8.91 -7.12 -0.66
N GLY A 181 8.58 -7.35 0.62
CA GLY A 181 9.43 -6.92 1.72
C GLY A 181 10.85 -7.50 1.59
N LYS A 182 11.87 -6.71 1.91
CA LYS A 182 13.28 -7.11 1.72
C LYS A 182 13.69 -8.41 2.41
N ASP A 183 13.04 -8.78 3.52
CA ASP A 183 13.30 -10.04 4.22
C ASP A 183 13.06 -11.28 3.36
N TYR A 184 12.10 -11.23 2.43
CA TYR A 184 11.87 -12.34 1.51
C TYR A 184 13.05 -12.62 0.59
N TYR A 185 13.86 -11.59 0.30
CA TYR A 185 15.04 -11.69 -0.55
C TYR A 185 16.33 -11.91 0.25
N GLN A 186 16.41 -11.36 1.47
CA GLN A 186 17.62 -11.38 2.29
C GLN A 186 17.78 -12.65 3.14
N LYS A 187 16.66 -13.27 3.56
CA LYS A 187 16.64 -14.46 4.44
C LYS A 187 16.38 -15.72 3.61
N GLU A 188 17.37 -16.60 3.54
CA GLU A 188 17.27 -17.87 2.83
C GLU A 188 16.60 -18.94 3.75
N ASN A 189 15.37 -19.31 3.42
CA ASN A 189 14.62 -20.40 4.06
C ASN A 189 13.57 -20.93 3.08
N GLU A 190 12.99 -22.10 3.38
CA GLU A 190 12.01 -22.78 2.54
C GLU A 190 10.76 -21.92 2.27
N ALA A 191 10.24 -21.23 3.28
CA ALA A 191 9.06 -20.37 3.14
C ALA A 191 9.32 -19.21 2.18
N ASN A 192 10.46 -18.51 2.32
CA ASN A 192 10.84 -17.43 1.43
C ASN A 192 11.11 -17.93 0.00
N THR A 193 11.74 -19.10 -0.15
CA THR A 193 11.95 -19.72 -1.47
C THR A 193 10.63 -19.97 -2.17
N LYS A 194 9.65 -20.55 -1.46
CA LYS A 194 8.29 -20.75 -1.98
C LYS A 194 7.61 -19.43 -2.32
N THR A 195 7.71 -18.43 -1.46
CA THR A 195 7.12 -17.11 -1.71
C THR A 195 7.71 -16.45 -2.94
N LEU A 196 9.03 -16.49 -3.12
CA LEU A 196 9.70 -15.96 -4.31
C LEU A 196 9.31 -16.70 -5.60
N ALA A 197 9.09 -18.03 -5.52
CA ALA A 197 8.62 -18.79 -6.66
C ALA A 197 7.19 -18.37 -7.08
N GLU A 198 6.27 -18.21 -6.14
CA GLU A 198 4.91 -17.71 -6.42
C GLU A 198 4.94 -16.25 -6.89
N TYR A 199 5.78 -15.42 -6.31
CA TYR A 199 6.00 -14.04 -6.78
C TYR A 199 6.49 -14.01 -8.23
N THR A 200 7.44 -14.89 -8.60
CA THR A 200 7.91 -14.98 -9.99
C THR A 200 6.78 -15.33 -10.97
N LYS A 201 5.86 -16.20 -10.56
CA LYS A 201 4.66 -16.52 -11.36
C LYS A 201 3.74 -15.30 -11.50
N TYR A 202 3.54 -14.55 -10.41
CA TYR A 202 2.76 -13.31 -10.46
C TYR A 202 3.38 -12.28 -11.40
N VAL A 203 4.70 -12.03 -11.30
CA VAL A 203 5.44 -11.15 -12.22
C VAL A 203 5.27 -11.60 -13.68
N SER A 204 5.43 -12.90 -13.94
CA SER A 204 5.23 -13.46 -15.28
C SER A 204 3.81 -13.24 -15.82
N SER A 205 2.80 -13.41 -14.97
CA SER A 205 1.41 -13.17 -15.34
C SER A 205 1.16 -11.70 -15.71
N MET A 206 1.74 -10.75 -14.96
CA MET A 206 1.68 -9.32 -15.26
C MET A 206 2.38 -8.98 -16.59
N LEU A 207 3.58 -9.54 -16.82
CA LEU A 207 4.31 -9.36 -18.08
C LEU A 207 3.53 -9.95 -19.29
N THR A 208 2.82 -11.06 -19.09
CA THR A 208 1.96 -11.64 -20.11
C THR A 208 0.82 -10.68 -20.52
N VAL A 209 0.24 -9.94 -19.56
CA VAL A 209 -0.76 -8.88 -19.85
C VAL A 209 -0.14 -7.76 -20.68
N LEU A 210 1.13 -7.45 -20.47
CA LEU A 210 1.89 -6.47 -21.28
C LEU A 210 2.33 -7.01 -22.64
N GLY A 211 2.03 -8.28 -22.98
CA GLY A 211 2.31 -8.89 -24.29
C GLY A 211 3.70 -9.52 -24.41
N TYR A 212 4.42 -9.75 -23.31
CA TYR A 212 5.72 -10.42 -23.35
C TYR A 212 5.59 -11.88 -23.74
N GLN A 213 6.27 -12.30 -24.82
CA GLN A 213 6.29 -13.70 -25.26
C GLN A 213 7.20 -14.55 -24.36
N ASN A 214 8.23 -13.97 -23.78
CA ASN A 214 9.20 -14.60 -22.87
C ASN A 214 8.96 -14.20 -21.40
N ALA A 215 7.69 -14.03 -20.99
CA ALA A 215 7.31 -13.50 -19.67
C ALA A 215 7.96 -14.25 -18.50
N ASN A 216 8.06 -15.60 -18.56
CA ASN A 216 8.67 -16.40 -17.50
C ASN A 216 10.17 -16.09 -17.32
N GLU A 217 10.92 -15.98 -18.43
CA GLU A 217 12.33 -15.67 -18.39
C GLU A 217 12.58 -14.24 -17.89
N THR A 218 11.80 -13.29 -18.38
CA THR A 218 11.89 -11.88 -17.95
C THR A 218 11.51 -11.74 -16.47
N ALA A 219 10.47 -12.44 -16.01
CA ALA A 219 10.10 -12.46 -14.59
C ALA A 219 11.22 -12.97 -13.68
N ALA A 220 11.89 -14.06 -14.09
CA ALA A 220 13.05 -14.57 -13.34
C ALA A 220 14.17 -13.56 -13.26
N LYS A 221 14.46 -12.81 -14.34
CA LYS A 221 15.48 -11.75 -14.38
C LYS A 221 15.10 -10.57 -13.48
N ILE A 222 13.82 -10.18 -13.44
CA ILE A 222 13.33 -9.11 -12.56
C ILE A 222 13.48 -9.53 -11.10
N VAL A 223 13.06 -10.73 -10.72
CA VAL A 223 13.16 -11.22 -9.34
C VAL A 223 14.62 -11.38 -8.92
N ASP A 224 15.53 -11.80 -9.84
CA ASP A 224 16.97 -11.82 -9.58
C ASP A 224 17.54 -10.41 -9.37
N LEU A 225 17.12 -9.43 -10.17
CA LEU A 225 17.49 -8.02 -9.96
C LEU A 225 17.06 -7.55 -8.57
N GLU A 226 15.81 -7.82 -8.15
CA GLU A 226 15.32 -7.45 -6.83
C GLU A 226 16.08 -8.12 -5.69
N LYS A 227 16.46 -9.40 -5.85
CA LYS A 227 17.36 -10.09 -4.89
C LYS A 227 18.71 -9.39 -4.75
N ARG A 228 19.31 -9.00 -5.86
CA ARG A 228 20.61 -8.29 -5.86
C ARG A 228 20.48 -6.90 -5.26
N LEU A 229 19.41 -6.16 -5.56
CA LEU A 229 19.10 -4.87 -4.96
C LEU A 229 18.90 -5.02 -3.44
N ALA A 230 18.07 -5.96 -3.00
CA ALA A 230 17.80 -6.19 -1.59
C ALA A 230 19.03 -6.53 -0.76
N LYS A 231 20.02 -7.22 -1.32
CA LYS A 231 21.30 -7.54 -0.66
C LYS A 231 22.14 -6.29 -0.33
N THR A 232 21.87 -5.16 -0.98
CA THR A 232 22.57 -3.90 -0.71
C THR A 232 21.86 -3.03 0.34
N LEU A 233 20.64 -3.41 0.74
CA LEU A 233 19.85 -2.68 1.72
C LEU A 233 20.16 -3.16 3.14
N LEU A 234 19.94 -2.27 4.10
CA LEU A 234 19.95 -2.63 5.52
C LEU A 234 18.92 -3.73 5.79
N THR A 235 19.22 -4.67 6.67
CA THR A 235 18.19 -5.61 7.17
C THR A 235 17.11 -4.85 7.96
N ASN A 236 15.98 -5.52 8.26
CA ASN A 236 14.94 -4.88 9.07
C ASN A 236 15.45 -4.57 10.49
N GLU A 237 16.30 -5.42 11.05
CA GLU A 237 16.96 -5.22 12.33
C GLU A 237 17.91 -4.02 12.29
N GLU A 238 18.80 -3.95 11.30
CA GLU A 238 19.71 -2.83 11.08
C GLU A 238 18.97 -1.51 10.80
N GLY A 239 17.88 -1.58 10.05
CA GLY A 239 17.05 -0.41 9.73
C GLY A 239 16.35 0.22 10.95
N ARG A 240 16.36 -0.44 12.13
CA ARG A 240 15.90 0.16 13.40
C ARG A 240 16.93 1.06 14.04
N ASP A 241 18.20 0.89 13.70
CA ASP A 241 19.27 1.78 14.16
C ASP A 241 19.27 3.08 13.34
N ALA A 242 18.87 4.17 13.98
CA ALA A 242 18.84 5.49 13.36
C ALA A 242 20.22 5.93 12.83
N ASN A 243 21.33 5.51 13.47
CA ASN A 243 22.68 5.87 13.04
C ASN A 243 23.04 5.18 11.71
N LYS A 244 22.59 3.94 11.49
CA LYS A 244 22.81 3.24 10.21
C LYS A 244 22.07 3.90 9.04
N ARG A 245 20.91 4.52 9.32
CA ARG A 245 20.09 5.25 8.32
C ARG A 245 20.47 6.71 8.17
N TYR A 246 21.35 7.24 9.01
CA TYR A 246 21.74 8.65 8.98
C TYR A 246 23.11 8.81 8.33
N ASN A 247 23.15 8.91 7.00
CA ASN A 247 24.35 9.07 6.23
C ASN A 247 24.30 10.38 5.44
N PRO A 248 24.61 11.53 6.08
CA PRO A 248 24.59 12.83 5.41
C PRO A 248 25.66 12.89 4.32
N LYS A 249 25.29 13.45 3.18
CA LYS A 249 26.16 13.73 2.04
C LYS A 249 25.86 15.11 1.50
N THR A 250 26.90 15.88 1.20
CA THR A 250 26.71 17.09 0.39
C THR A 250 26.27 16.70 -1.02
N VAL A 251 25.60 17.60 -1.71
CA VAL A 251 25.19 17.37 -3.10
C VAL A 251 26.39 17.11 -4.00
N SER A 252 27.55 17.75 -3.73
CA SER A 252 28.79 17.49 -4.47
C SER A 252 29.38 16.10 -4.23
N GLU A 253 29.19 15.51 -3.03
CA GLU A 253 29.64 14.14 -2.74
C GLU A 253 28.80 13.07 -3.45
N LEU A 254 27.55 13.40 -3.86
CA LEU A 254 26.68 12.47 -4.58
C LEU A 254 27.28 12.08 -5.94
N SER A 255 27.86 13.01 -6.67
CA SER A 255 28.48 12.74 -7.97
C SER A 255 29.73 11.84 -7.87
N GLY A 256 30.39 11.82 -6.70
CA GLY A 256 31.48 10.88 -6.42
C GLY A 256 30.98 9.46 -6.09
N LEU A 257 29.76 9.35 -5.56
CA LEU A 257 29.16 8.10 -5.14
C LEU A 257 28.35 7.43 -6.27
N VAL A 258 27.56 8.22 -7.03
CA VAL A 258 26.75 7.79 -8.17
C VAL A 258 27.21 8.56 -9.39
N LYS A 259 27.72 7.84 -10.40
CA LYS A 259 28.35 8.43 -11.59
C LYS A 259 27.50 8.33 -12.84
N ASN A 260 26.67 7.28 -12.93
CA ASN A 260 25.87 7.00 -14.12
C ASN A 260 24.61 7.87 -14.21
N VAL A 261 24.18 8.44 -13.08
CA VAL A 261 23.02 9.34 -12.97
C VAL A 261 23.46 10.59 -12.23
N ASP A 262 23.12 11.76 -12.73
CA ASP A 262 23.33 13.04 -12.04
C ASP A 262 22.22 13.26 -10.98
N LEU A 263 22.42 12.70 -9.78
CA LEU A 263 21.47 12.88 -8.66
C LEU A 263 21.33 14.35 -8.23
N ALA A 264 22.40 15.13 -8.34
CA ALA A 264 22.38 16.57 -8.02
C ALA A 264 21.49 17.35 -9.00
N GLY A 265 21.71 17.11 -10.29
CA GLY A 265 20.91 17.68 -11.37
C GLY A 265 19.44 17.21 -11.30
N TYR A 266 19.21 15.94 -10.98
CA TYR A 266 17.86 15.41 -10.74
C TYR A 266 17.13 16.18 -9.63
N LEU A 267 17.75 16.32 -8.44
CA LEU A 267 17.15 17.05 -7.32
C LEU A 267 16.79 18.49 -7.71
N ASN A 268 17.67 19.18 -8.40
CA ASN A 268 17.39 20.53 -8.91
C ASN A 268 16.19 20.56 -9.87
N GLN A 269 16.09 19.59 -10.80
CA GLN A 269 15.02 19.55 -11.81
C GLN A 269 13.66 19.24 -11.19
N VAL A 270 13.60 18.46 -10.11
CA VAL A 270 12.36 18.21 -9.35
C VAL A 270 12.06 19.30 -8.30
N GLY A 271 12.80 20.40 -8.33
CA GLY A 271 12.55 21.58 -7.48
C GLY A 271 13.13 21.51 -6.07
N VAL A 272 13.95 20.49 -5.77
CA VAL A 272 14.60 20.33 -4.46
C VAL A 272 15.87 21.18 -4.40
N LYS A 273 15.84 22.23 -3.59
CA LYS A 273 17.00 23.12 -3.34
C LYS A 273 17.60 22.74 -1.97
N THR A 274 18.75 22.08 -2.00
CA THR A 274 19.46 21.66 -0.78
C THR A 274 20.96 21.58 -1.07
N ASP A 275 21.78 21.79 -0.06
CA ASP A 275 23.23 21.59 -0.09
C ASP A 275 23.64 20.18 0.37
N ARG A 276 22.73 19.47 1.05
CA ARG A 276 22.96 18.11 1.55
C ARG A 276 21.72 17.24 1.51
N VAL A 277 21.92 15.94 1.46
CA VAL A 277 20.90 14.90 1.60
C VAL A 277 21.33 13.87 2.65
N ILE A 278 20.38 13.10 3.16
CA ILE A 278 20.64 11.97 4.05
C ILE A 278 20.31 10.68 3.27
N LEU A 279 21.31 9.80 3.10
CA LEU A 279 21.11 8.52 2.45
C LEU A 279 20.65 7.49 3.49
N GLY A 280 19.42 7.00 3.34
CA GLY A 280 18.86 5.97 4.22
C GLY A 280 19.45 4.59 3.98
N GLU A 281 19.85 4.30 2.73
CA GLU A 281 20.37 3.02 2.27
C GLU A 281 21.75 3.22 1.60
N LEU A 282 22.76 3.55 2.40
CA LEU A 282 24.12 3.86 1.89
C LEU A 282 24.71 2.71 1.07
N GLY A 283 24.45 1.45 1.45
CA GLY A 283 24.92 0.27 0.71
C GLY A 283 24.39 0.24 -0.71
N TYR A 284 23.14 0.59 -0.93
CA TYR A 284 22.54 0.69 -2.25
C TYR A 284 23.20 1.77 -3.09
N PHE A 285 23.38 2.99 -2.58
CA PHE A 285 23.99 4.07 -3.33
C PHE A 285 25.45 3.80 -3.71
N LYS A 286 26.19 3.09 -2.85
CA LYS A 286 27.56 2.64 -3.18
C LYS A 286 27.62 1.63 -4.34
N ASN A 287 26.53 0.91 -4.58
CA ASN A 287 26.43 -0.09 -5.64
C ASN A 287 25.52 0.36 -6.79
N PHE A 288 25.03 1.61 -6.78
CA PHE A 288 24.04 2.11 -7.72
C PHE A 288 24.44 1.91 -9.18
N ASP A 289 25.67 2.28 -9.53
CA ASP A 289 26.19 2.21 -10.89
C ASP A 289 26.29 0.77 -11.43
N ALA A 290 26.41 -0.22 -10.54
CA ALA A 290 26.38 -1.64 -10.94
C ALA A 290 24.98 -2.09 -11.39
N PHE A 291 23.93 -1.44 -10.91
CA PHE A 291 22.54 -1.72 -11.30
C PHE A 291 22.06 -0.82 -12.42
N VAL A 292 22.30 0.49 -12.30
CA VAL A 292 21.84 1.48 -13.27
C VAL A 292 22.96 1.85 -14.22
N ASN A 293 22.96 1.19 -15.38
CA ASN A 293 23.94 1.38 -16.46
C ASN A 293 23.34 0.97 -17.80
N GLU A 294 24.03 1.30 -18.91
CA GLU A 294 23.56 1.04 -20.27
C GLU A 294 23.32 -0.47 -20.55
N ALA A 295 24.17 -1.35 -20.01
CA ALA A 295 24.04 -2.79 -20.22
C ALA A 295 22.79 -3.38 -19.56
N ASN A 296 22.36 -2.84 -18.43
CA ASN A 296 21.18 -3.27 -17.69
C ASN A 296 19.89 -2.55 -18.15
N LEU A 297 20.00 -1.52 -18.98
CA LEU A 297 18.86 -0.69 -19.37
C LEU A 297 17.66 -1.48 -19.90
N PRO A 298 17.78 -2.52 -20.73
CA PRO A 298 16.64 -3.34 -21.13
C PRO A 298 15.91 -3.97 -19.94
N LEU A 299 16.63 -4.56 -19.00
CA LEU A 299 16.06 -5.17 -17.80
C LEU A 299 15.43 -4.13 -16.87
N LEU A 300 16.03 -2.93 -16.75
CA LEU A 300 15.47 -1.83 -15.95
C LEU A 300 14.14 -1.36 -16.54
N LYS A 301 13.99 -1.31 -17.86
CA LYS A 301 12.73 -0.98 -18.55
C LYS A 301 11.65 -2.04 -18.26
N ASP A 302 12.00 -3.32 -18.32
CA ASP A 302 11.09 -4.41 -17.99
C ASP A 302 10.63 -4.33 -16.52
N TYR A 303 11.56 -4.06 -15.61
CA TYR A 303 11.31 -3.84 -14.18
C TYR A 303 10.38 -2.64 -13.95
N MET A 304 10.61 -1.51 -14.62
CA MET A 304 9.75 -0.31 -14.53
C MET A 304 8.33 -0.60 -15.03
N LYS A 305 8.19 -1.25 -16.19
CA LYS A 305 6.88 -1.59 -16.77
C LYS A 305 6.10 -2.57 -15.88
N TYR A 306 6.79 -3.57 -15.32
CA TYR A 306 6.19 -4.48 -14.35
C TYR A 306 5.66 -3.73 -13.12
N HIS A 307 6.51 -2.89 -12.50
CA HIS A 307 6.12 -2.13 -11.30
C HIS A 307 4.96 -1.16 -11.59
N MET A 308 4.97 -0.50 -12.74
CA MET A 308 3.88 0.37 -13.17
C MET A 308 2.56 -0.40 -13.29
N LEU A 309 2.53 -1.55 -13.97
CA LEU A 309 1.32 -2.35 -14.09
C LEU A 309 0.86 -2.89 -12.75
N SER A 310 1.76 -3.49 -11.96
CA SER A 310 1.46 -4.09 -10.65
C SER A 310 0.98 -3.04 -9.64
N GLY A 311 1.59 -1.85 -9.62
CA GLY A 311 1.21 -0.74 -8.76
C GLY A 311 -0.20 -0.22 -9.08
N ASN A 312 -0.58 -0.20 -10.35
CA ASN A 312 -1.89 0.28 -10.79
C ASN A 312 -2.96 -0.81 -10.91
N ALA A 313 -2.61 -2.10 -10.72
CA ALA A 313 -3.53 -3.22 -10.95
C ALA A 313 -4.86 -3.10 -10.21
N GLY A 314 -4.84 -2.59 -8.97
CA GLY A 314 -6.05 -2.41 -8.14
C GLY A 314 -7.02 -1.33 -8.62
N VAL A 315 -6.61 -0.46 -9.55
CA VAL A 315 -7.44 0.62 -10.13
C VAL A 315 -7.69 0.45 -11.63
N LEU A 316 -7.09 -0.57 -12.27
CA LEU A 316 -7.34 -0.96 -13.65
C LEU A 316 -8.54 -1.92 -13.77
N ASP A 317 -8.51 -2.87 -14.67
CA ASP A 317 -9.61 -3.83 -14.87
C ASP A 317 -9.72 -4.86 -13.75
N LYS A 318 -10.85 -5.58 -13.72
CA LYS A 318 -11.12 -6.59 -12.70
C LYS A 318 -10.14 -7.76 -12.76
N LYS A 319 -9.67 -8.14 -13.94
CA LYS A 319 -8.70 -9.24 -14.08
C LYS A 319 -7.38 -8.91 -13.37
N LEU A 320 -6.86 -7.71 -13.58
CA LEU A 320 -5.63 -7.24 -12.92
C LEU A 320 -5.81 -7.08 -11.43
N ASP A 321 -6.95 -6.54 -11.00
CA ASP A 321 -7.31 -6.42 -9.60
C ASP A 321 -7.37 -7.80 -8.90
N ASP A 322 -8.02 -8.77 -9.52
CA ASP A 322 -8.08 -10.15 -9.01
C ASP A 322 -6.69 -10.81 -8.96
N MET A 323 -5.88 -10.68 -10.03
CA MET A 323 -4.51 -11.22 -10.06
C MET A 323 -3.65 -10.63 -8.91
N ARG A 324 -3.77 -9.33 -8.67
CA ARG A 324 -3.06 -8.68 -7.57
C ARG A 324 -3.54 -9.19 -6.20
N PHE A 325 -4.85 -9.33 -6.03
CA PHE A 325 -5.43 -9.84 -4.78
C PHE A 325 -5.07 -11.31 -4.54
N ASP A 326 -5.11 -12.15 -5.56
CA ASP A 326 -4.77 -13.57 -5.43
C ASP A 326 -3.33 -13.76 -4.94
N PHE A 327 -2.39 -12.92 -5.36
CA PHE A 327 -1.03 -12.99 -4.87
C PHE A 327 -0.85 -12.26 -3.53
N TYR A 328 -1.09 -10.95 -3.45
CA TYR A 328 -0.79 -10.17 -2.24
C TYR A 328 -1.79 -10.39 -1.11
N GLY A 329 -3.08 -10.52 -1.42
CA GLY A 329 -4.13 -10.72 -0.42
C GLY A 329 -4.23 -12.18 0.04
N LYS A 330 -4.53 -13.08 -0.90
CA LYS A 330 -4.77 -14.49 -0.54
C LYS A 330 -3.49 -15.24 -0.21
N PHE A 331 -2.53 -15.27 -1.15
CA PHE A 331 -1.33 -16.08 -0.95
C PHE A 331 -0.40 -15.50 0.11
N LEU A 332 -0.06 -14.21 0.01
CA LEU A 332 0.95 -13.59 0.88
C LEU A 332 0.42 -13.26 2.28
N GLN A 333 -0.83 -12.77 2.39
CA GLN A 333 -1.42 -12.31 3.64
C GLN A 333 -2.46 -13.27 4.23
N GLY A 334 -2.91 -14.29 3.49
CA GLY A 334 -3.88 -15.28 3.98
C GLY A 334 -5.32 -14.78 4.06
N GLN A 335 -5.65 -13.66 3.39
CA GLN A 335 -7.02 -13.16 3.29
C GLN A 335 -7.89 -14.14 2.49
N LYS A 336 -9.13 -14.38 2.93
CA LYS A 336 -10.07 -15.25 2.22
C LYS A 336 -10.84 -14.52 1.13
N GLU A 337 -11.16 -13.25 1.38
CA GLU A 337 -11.94 -12.37 0.53
C GLU A 337 -11.30 -11.01 0.38
N GLN A 338 -11.58 -10.36 -0.74
CA GLN A 338 -11.16 -8.99 -0.96
C GLN A 338 -12.08 -8.05 -0.17
N ARG A 339 -11.52 -6.95 0.33
CA ARG A 339 -12.26 -5.92 1.04
C ARG A 339 -13.42 -5.39 0.20
N ALA A 340 -14.56 -5.10 0.84
CA ALA A 340 -15.76 -4.59 0.17
C ALA A 340 -15.46 -3.37 -0.72
N MET A 341 -16.04 -3.33 -1.91
CA MET A 341 -15.72 -2.34 -2.94
C MET A 341 -15.92 -0.90 -2.49
N ASN A 342 -16.98 -0.61 -1.72
CA ASN A 342 -17.24 0.72 -1.16
C ASN A 342 -16.14 1.17 -0.18
N LYS A 343 -15.60 0.26 0.64
CA LYS A 343 -14.48 0.55 1.54
C LYS A 343 -13.18 0.77 0.75
N ARG A 344 -12.98 0.02 -0.32
CA ARG A 344 -11.85 0.23 -1.25
C ARG A 344 -11.94 1.56 -1.99
N GLY A 345 -13.16 1.94 -2.41
CA GLY A 345 -13.42 3.26 -2.99
C GLY A 345 -13.13 4.41 -2.01
N LEU A 346 -13.52 4.23 -0.74
CA LEU A 346 -13.17 5.16 0.32
C LEU A 346 -11.65 5.28 0.51
N GLU A 347 -10.91 4.17 0.44
CA GLU A 347 -9.43 4.19 0.52
C GLU A 347 -8.81 4.98 -0.63
N VAL A 348 -9.35 4.86 -1.83
CA VAL A 348 -8.89 5.65 -3.00
C VAL A 348 -9.17 7.13 -2.79
N VAL A 349 -10.35 7.51 -2.31
CA VAL A 349 -10.68 8.91 -1.98
C VAL A 349 -9.73 9.44 -0.90
N ASN A 350 -9.54 8.71 0.19
CA ASN A 350 -8.64 9.11 1.28
C ASN A 350 -7.16 9.21 0.82
N GLY A 351 -6.74 8.33 -0.08
CA GLY A 351 -5.36 8.33 -0.58
C GLY A 351 -5.03 9.50 -1.52
N ILE A 352 -6.01 10.00 -2.26
CA ILE A 352 -5.82 11.03 -3.29
C ILE A 352 -6.34 12.40 -2.85
N LEU A 353 -7.50 12.43 -2.19
CA LEU A 353 -8.22 13.63 -1.81
C LEU A 353 -8.46 13.71 -0.29
N GLY A 354 -7.63 13.05 0.52
CA GLY A 354 -7.83 12.94 1.97
C GLY A 354 -7.93 14.29 2.68
N GLU A 355 -7.13 15.28 2.30
CA GLU A 355 -7.18 16.62 2.87
C GLU A 355 -8.50 17.35 2.54
N ALA A 356 -9.02 17.14 1.33
CA ALA A 356 -10.30 17.72 0.92
C ALA A 356 -11.51 16.98 1.49
N PHE A 357 -11.33 15.69 1.80
CA PHE A 357 -12.38 14.83 2.35
C PHE A 357 -12.50 14.96 3.87
N GLY A 358 -11.39 15.09 4.62
CA GLY A 358 -11.33 15.23 6.09
C GLY A 358 -11.55 16.64 6.56
#